data_5b364756dba8257dd6f4fd55fe4f1346
#
_entry.id   5b364756dba8257dd6f4fd55fe4f1346
#
_cell.length_a   1.000
_cell.length_b   1.000
_cell.length_c   1.000
_cell.angle_alpha   90.00
_cell.angle_beta   90.00
_cell.angle_gamma   90.00
#
_symmetry.space_group_name_H-M   'P 1'
#
loop_
_entity.id
_entity.type
_entity.pdbx_description
1 polymer ?
#
loop_
_entity_poly.entity_id
_entity_poly.type
_entity_poly.pdbx_seq_one_letter_code
_entity_poly.pdbx_strand_id
1 'polypeptide(L)'
;MIIYPAIDIRGGRCVRLTEGRFDAETVFADDPAEMAAKWAACGAEWLHLVDLDGALAGEGKNLPVIERILKTVQIPVELGGGIRNMQAIEKLLSLGVERLILGSAAVKNPQLVKEACAKYPGHIAVGIDAKNGDVAIEGWGEGSGVAATELAKQMADYGVATIIFTDISRDGTLMGVNAAATAALARSCGVSIIASGGVASLADIRNVKAVEKDGVAGCIIGKAIYTGAVDLPAALKIAAAKEE
;
A
#
# COMPACT_ATOMS: atom_id res chain seq x y z
N MET A 1 0.20 3.41 15.64
CA MET A 1 0.30 3.21 14.17
C MET A 1 -0.91 2.46 13.63
N ILE A 2 -1.18 2.53 12.32
CA ILE A 2 -2.34 1.90 11.67
C ILE A 2 -1.92 0.59 10.99
N ILE A 3 -2.76 -0.44 11.07
CA ILE A 3 -2.62 -1.66 10.27
C ILE A 3 -3.56 -1.57 9.07
N TYR A 4 -3.02 -1.87 7.90
CA TYR A 4 -3.72 -1.88 6.61
C TYR A 4 -3.82 -3.32 6.08
N PRO A 5 -4.93 -4.03 6.32
CA PRO A 5 -5.17 -5.30 5.63
C PRO A 5 -5.22 -5.08 4.12
N ALA A 6 -4.45 -5.86 3.36
CA ALA A 6 -4.35 -5.71 1.92
C ALA A 6 -5.25 -6.68 1.17
N ILE A 7 -5.93 -6.18 0.13
CA ILE A 7 -6.71 -6.95 -0.83
C ILE A 7 -6.21 -6.61 -2.23
N ASP A 8 -5.47 -7.53 -2.84
CA ASP A 8 -5.10 -7.43 -4.25
C ASP A 8 -6.22 -8.04 -5.09
N ILE A 9 -6.65 -7.31 -6.12
CA ILE A 9 -7.78 -7.68 -6.98
C ILE A 9 -7.24 -8.01 -8.38
N ARG A 10 -7.51 -9.23 -8.84
CA ARG A 10 -7.22 -9.67 -10.21
C ARG A 10 -8.35 -10.53 -10.72
N GLY A 11 -8.86 -10.21 -11.92
CA GLY A 11 -10.02 -10.89 -12.50
C GLY A 11 -11.24 -10.89 -11.58
N GLY A 12 -11.40 -9.84 -10.76
CA GLY A 12 -12.49 -9.70 -9.80
C GLY A 12 -12.36 -10.52 -8.51
N ARG A 13 -11.23 -11.20 -8.26
CA ARG A 13 -10.98 -12.07 -7.11
C ARG A 13 -9.87 -11.53 -6.20
N CYS A 14 -9.86 -11.97 -4.94
CA CYS A 14 -8.77 -11.70 -4.01
C CYS A 14 -7.59 -12.63 -4.32
N VAL A 15 -6.45 -12.05 -4.67
CA VAL A 15 -5.24 -12.78 -4.98
C VAL A 15 -4.05 -12.27 -4.18
N ARG A 16 -2.97 -13.05 -4.14
CA ARG A 16 -1.64 -12.59 -3.72
C ARG A 16 -0.59 -13.08 -4.70
N LEU A 17 0.31 -12.21 -5.04
CA LEU A 17 1.48 -12.54 -5.82
C LEU A 17 2.65 -12.86 -4.88
N THR A 18 3.58 -13.67 -5.32
CA THR A 18 4.87 -13.86 -4.64
C THR A 18 5.92 -13.05 -5.39
N GLU A 19 6.59 -12.13 -4.69
CA GLU A 19 7.57 -11.20 -5.29
C GLU A 19 7.02 -10.42 -6.51
N GLY A 20 5.72 -10.05 -6.48
CA GLY A 20 5.06 -9.34 -7.57
C GLY A 20 4.86 -10.14 -8.86
N ARG A 21 5.17 -11.41 -8.88
CA ARG A 21 5.14 -12.25 -10.08
C ARG A 21 3.73 -12.69 -10.41
N PHE A 22 3.25 -12.32 -11.58
CA PHE A 22 1.91 -12.67 -12.09
C PHE A 22 1.74 -14.15 -12.43
N ASP A 23 2.84 -14.89 -12.64
CA ASP A 23 2.88 -16.35 -12.82
C ASP A 23 2.92 -17.12 -11.49
N ALA A 24 3.09 -16.42 -10.37
CA ALA A 24 3.11 -16.97 -9.01
C ALA A 24 1.92 -16.44 -8.17
N GLU A 25 0.73 -16.45 -8.78
CA GLU A 25 -0.52 -16.03 -8.17
C GLU A 25 -1.13 -17.13 -7.30
N THR A 26 -1.67 -16.75 -6.15
CA THR A 26 -2.53 -17.59 -5.31
C THR A 26 -3.87 -16.87 -5.10
N VAL A 27 -4.99 -17.55 -5.41
CA VAL A 27 -6.33 -17.06 -5.13
C VAL A 27 -6.69 -17.42 -3.69
N PHE A 28 -7.14 -16.43 -2.90
CA PHE A 28 -7.54 -16.62 -1.50
C PHE A 28 -9.04 -16.50 -1.27
N ALA A 29 -9.75 -15.75 -2.11
CA ALA A 29 -11.20 -15.63 -2.06
C ALA A 29 -11.76 -15.19 -3.42
N ASP A 30 -12.98 -15.60 -3.72
CA ASP A 30 -13.66 -15.23 -4.96
C ASP A 30 -14.32 -13.85 -4.88
N ASP A 31 -14.66 -13.40 -3.67
CA ASP A 31 -15.32 -12.10 -3.46
C ASP A 31 -14.49 -11.14 -2.59
N PRO A 32 -13.90 -10.09 -3.22
CA PRO A 32 -13.16 -9.06 -2.48
C PRO A 32 -14.02 -8.23 -1.52
N ALA A 33 -15.33 -8.06 -1.77
CA ALA A 33 -16.20 -7.30 -0.87
C ALA A 33 -16.50 -8.07 0.42
N GLU A 34 -16.70 -9.39 0.34
CA GLU A 34 -16.82 -10.25 1.52
C GLU A 34 -15.51 -10.23 2.35
N MET A 35 -14.37 -10.24 1.69
CA MET A 35 -13.08 -10.14 2.37
C MET A 35 -12.91 -8.80 3.05
N ALA A 36 -13.30 -7.70 2.40
CA ALA A 36 -13.29 -6.35 2.99
C ALA A 36 -14.18 -6.28 4.24
N ALA A 37 -15.41 -6.83 4.17
CA ALA A 37 -16.32 -6.92 5.31
C ALA A 37 -15.72 -7.72 6.46
N LYS A 38 -15.05 -8.83 6.16
CA LYS A 38 -14.38 -9.67 7.16
C LYS A 38 -13.28 -8.89 7.89
N TRP A 39 -12.41 -8.17 7.17
CA TRP A 39 -11.34 -7.39 7.81
C TRP A 39 -11.90 -6.22 8.62
N ALA A 40 -12.93 -5.53 8.11
CA ALA A 40 -13.62 -4.47 8.86
C ALA A 40 -14.25 -5.02 10.16
N ALA A 41 -14.91 -6.19 10.10
CA ALA A 41 -15.49 -6.86 11.27
C ALA A 41 -14.43 -7.31 12.29
N CYS A 42 -13.19 -7.58 11.86
CA CYS A 42 -12.05 -7.84 12.74
C CYS A 42 -11.49 -6.57 13.42
N GLY A 43 -12.03 -5.37 13.10
CA GLY A 43 -11.64 -4.11 13.70
C GLY A 43 -10.59 -3.32 12.88
N ALA A 44 -10.36 -3.64 11.60
CA ALA A 44 -9.51 -2.84 10.74
C ALA A 44 -10.03 -1.41 10.64
N GLU A 45 -9.12 -0.42 10.72
CA GLU A 45 -9.43 1.01 10.64
C GLU A 45 -9.27 1.56 9.22
N TRP A 46 -8.53 0.85 8.36
CA TRP A 46 -8.28 1.14 6.96
C TRP A 46 -8.20 -0.15 6.16
N LEU A 47 -8.45 -0.06 4.84
CA LEU A 47 -8.14 -1.12 3.87
C LEU A 47 -7.17 -0.61 2.81
N HIS A 48 -6.23 -1.46 2.43
CA HIS A 48 -5.33 -1.25 1.30
C HIS A 48 -5.77 -2.12 0.12
N LEU A 49 -6.16 -1.50 -1.00
CA LEU A 49 -6.57 -2.19 -2.21
C LEU A 49 -5.56 -1.98 -3.33
N VAL A 50 -5.34 -3.02 -4.13
CA VAL A 50 -4.56 -2.94 -5.37
C VAL A 50 -5.35 -3.54 -6.54
N ASP A 51 -5.62 -2.73 -7.56
CA ASP A 51 -6.14 -3.21 -8.86
C ASP A 51 -4.96 -3.72 -9.70
N LEU A 52 -4.65 -5.01 -9.61
CA LEU A 52 -3.53 -5.62 -10.33
C LEU A 52 -3.74 -5.63 -11.84
N ASP A 53 -4.98 -5.83 -12.30
CA ASP A 53 -5.30 -5.73 -13.74
C ASP A 53 -5.13 -4.29 -14.23
N GLY A 54 -5.51 -3.31 -13.40
CA GLY A 54 -5.29 -1.90 -13.66
C GLY A 54 -3.81 -1.53 -13.69
N ALA A 55 -3.00 -2.09 -12.82
CA ALA A 55 -1.55 -1.89 -12.81
C ALA A 55 -0.92 -2.32 -14.14
N LEU A 56 -1.33 -3.46 -14.69
CA LEU A 56 -0.88 -3.96 -15.98
C LEU A 56 -1.40 -3.12 -17.16
N ALA A 57 -2.72 -2.82 -17.16
CA ALA A 57 -3.35 -2.11 -18.27
C ALA A 57 -3.05 -0.59 -18.29
N GLY A 58 -2.66 -0.02 -17.15
CA GLY A 58 -2.48 1.43 -16.99
C GLY A 58 -3.79 2.22 -16.85
N GLU A 59 -4.88 1.54 -16.58
CA GLU A 59 -6.20 2.09 -16.31
C GLU A 59 -7.00 1.14 -15.41
N GLY A 60 -7.91 1.66 -14.58
CA GLY A 60 -8.71 0.84 -13.65
C GLY A 60 -9.55 -0.21 -14.38
N LYS A 61 -9.41 -1.47 -13.99
CA LYS A 61 -10.10 -2.62 -14.58
C LYS A 61 -11.16 -3.23 -13.67
N ASN A 62 -10.96 -3.16 -12.34
CA ASN A 62 -11.85 -3.78 -11.35
C ASN A 62 -12.81 -2.77 -10.69
N LEU A 63 -13.17 -1.67 -11.37
CA LEU A 63 -14.04 -0.62 -10.82
C LEU A 63 -15.35 -1.14 -10.20
N PRO A 64 -16.12 -2.06 -10.83
CA PRO A 64 -17.36 -2.57 -10.22
C PRO A 64 -17.12 -3.30 -8.90
N VAL A 65 -15.98 -3.98 -8.77
CA VAL A 65 -15.59 -4.67 -7.52
C VAL A 65 -15.22 -3.66 -6.45
N ILE A 66 -14.42 -2.64 -6.82
CA ILE A 66 -14.02 -1.55 -5.93
C ILE A 66 -15.24 -0.78 -5.42
N GLU A 67 -16.19 -0.42 -6.30
CA GLU A 67 -17.45 0.23 -5.90
C GLU A 67 -18.26 -0.63 -4.92
N ARG A 68 -18.28 -1.95 -5.11
CA ARG A 68 -18.96 -2.86 -4.19
C ARG A 68 -18.26 -2.90 -2.83
N ILE A 69 -16.93 -2.93 -2.79
CA ILE A 69 -16.17 -2.82 -1.54
C ILE A 69 -16.53 -1.53 -0.81
N LEU A 70 -16.46 -0.38 -1.49
CA LEU A 70 -16.76 0.94 -0.90
C LEU A 70 -18.19 1.05 -0.33
N LYS A 71 -19.15 0.33 -0.93
CA LYS A 71 -20.53 0.24 -0.40
C LYS A 71 -20.66 -0.72 0.79
N THR A 72 -19.75 -1.67 0.91
CA THR A 72 -19.83 -2.74 1.93
C THR A 72 -19.18 -2.32 3.26
N VAL A 73 -18.11 -1.50 3.21
CA VAL A 73 -17.40 -1.08 4.42
C VAL A 73 -17.59 0.40 4.71
N GLN A 74 -17.48 0.78 6.01
CA GLN A 74 -17.57 2.18 6.45
C GLN A 74 -16.18 2.74 6.82
N ILE A 75 -15.14 1.93 6.75
CA ILE A 75 -13.77 2.35 7.02
C ILE A 75 -13.12 2.91 5.75
N PRO A 76 -12.20 3.87 5.87
CA PRO A 76 -11.51 4.43 4.71
C PRO A 76 -10.70 3.40 3.95
N VAL A 77 -10.64 3.63 2.64
CA VAL A 77 -9.97 2.73 1.69
C VAL A 77 -8.92 3.51 0.92
N GLU A 78 -7.71 2.96 0.86
CA GLU A 78 -6.70 3.42 -0.09
C GLU A 78 -6.60 2.45 -1.28
N LEU A 79 -6.35 2.99 -2.47
CA LEU A 79 -6.34 2.23 -3.71
C LEU A 79 -5.14 2.57 -4.58
N GLY A 80 -4.40 1.55 -4.98
CA GLY A 80 -3.37 1.60 -6.02
C GLY A 80 -3.74 0.77 -7.24
N GLY A 81 -2.94 0.91 -8.31
CA GLY A 81 -3.08 0.13 -9.54
C GLY A 81 -3.61 0.93 -10.73
N GLY A 82 -2.74 1.23 -11.70
CA GLY A 82 -3.11 1.81 -12.99
C GLY A 82 -3.49 3.29 -13.01
N ILE A 83 -3.25 4.04 -11.95
CA ILE A 83 -3.61 5.48 -11.86
C ILE A 83 -2.51 6.30 -12.54
N ARG A 84 -2.81 6.85 -13.73
CA ARG A 84 -1.81 7.53 -14.58
C ARG A 84 -2.20 8.91 -15.07
N ASN A 85 -3.39 9.44 -14.71
CA ASN A 85 -3.87 10.76 -15.12
C ASN A 85 -4.88 11.35 -14.14
N MET A 86 -5.12 12.66 -14.25
CA MET A 86 -6.04 13.39 -13.38
C MET A 86 -7.49 12.89 -13.47
N GLN A 87 -7.96 12.46 -14.65
CA GLN A 87 -9.32 11.96 -14.80
C GLN A 87 -9.56 10.69 -13.99
N ALA A 88 -8.58 9.77 -13.96
CA ALA A 88 -8.65 8.58 -13.12
C ALA A 88 -8.66 8.95 -11.62
N ILE A 89 -7.84 9.93 -11.21
CA ILE A 89 -7.80 10.44 -9.83
C ILE A 89 -9.17 11.01 -9.44
N GLU A 90 -9.72 11.91 -10.25
CA GLU A 90 -11.03 12.54 -10.00
C GLU A 90 -12.14 11.51 -9.90
N LYS A 91 -12.16 10.56 -10.84
CA LYS A 91 -13.16 9.49 -10.87
C LYS A 91 -13.11 8.64 -9.58
N LEU A 92 -11.92 8.17 -9.19
CA LEU A 92 -11.78 7.29 -8.03
C LEU A 92 -12.10 8.00 -6.71
N LEU A 93 -11.68 9.25 -6.54
CA LEU A 93 -12.06 10.06 -5.38
C LEU A 93 -13.57 10.32 -5.35
N SER A 94 -14.20 10.58 -6.50
CA SER A 94 -15.67 10.78 -6.58
C SER A 94 -16.47 9.51 -6.24
N LEU A 95 -15.87 8.32 -6.38
CA LEU A 95 -16.47 7.05 -5.97
C LEU A 95 -16.36 6.80 -4.45
N GLY A 96 -15.59 7.62 -3.73
CA GLY A 96 -15.41 7.50 -2.28
C GLY A 96 -14.13 6.78 -1.84
N VAL A 97 -13.15 6.61 -2.74
CA VAL A 97 -11.81 6.19 -2.31
C VAL A 97 -11.17 7.31 -1.52
N GLU A 98 -10.71 7.05 -0.31
CA GLU A 98 -10.17 8.08 0.59
C GLU A 98 -8.75 8.51 0.19
N ARG A 99 -7.91 7.57 -0.25
CA ARG A 99 -6.52 7.86 -0.64
C ARG A 99 -6.11 7.06 -1.86
N LEU A 100 -5.50 7.73 -2.84
CA LEU A 100 -5.00 7.12 -4.06
C LEU A 100 -3.49 6.96 -4.01
N ILE A 101 -3.00 5.82 -4.47
CA ILE A 101 -1.58 5.48 -4.45
C ILE A 101 -1.04 5.54 -5.87
N LEU A 102 -0.13 6.49 -6.11
CA LEU A 102 0.58 6.64 -7.37
C LEU A 102 1.95 5.94 -7.26
N GLY A 103 2.13 4.85 -8.00
CA GLY A 103 3.40 4.10 -8.07
C GLY A 103 4.28 4.60 -9.21
N SER A 104 4.38 3.85 -10.32
CA SER A 104 5.23 4.19 -11.49
C SER A 104 4.97 5.60 -12.04
N ALA A 105 3.79 6.15 -11.85
CA ALA A 105 3.47 7.53 -12.24
C ALA A 105 4.33 8.56 -11.49
N ALA A 106 4.73 8.31 -10.26
CA ALA A 106 5.58 9.20 -9.48
C ALA A 106 6.99 9.36 -10.09
N VAL A 107 7.49 8.32 -10.76
CA VAL A 107 8.77 8.35 -11.47
C VAL A 107 8.59 8.88 -12.90
N LYS A 108 7.58 8.37 -13.63
CA LYS A 108 7.41 8.66 -15.07
C LYS A 108 6.78 10.03 -15.35
N ASN A 109 5.93 10.51 -14.46
CA ASN A 109 5.22 11.79 -14.58
C ASN A 109 5.06 12.46 -13.20
N PRO A 110 6.15 12.91 -12.57
CA PRO A 110 6.11 13.51 -11.24
C PRO A 110 5.25 14.79 -11.18
N GLN A 111 5.05 15.47 -12.31
CA GLN A 111 4.18 16.63 -12.39
C GLN A 111 2.71 16.27 -12.08
N LEU A 112 2.25 15.08 -12.48
CA LEU A 112 0.92 14.59 -12.11
C LEU A 112 0.74 14.51 -10.58
N VAL A 113 1.77 14.04 -9.86
CA VAL A 113 1.71 13.97 -8.39
C VAL A 113 1.57 15.36 -7.79
N LYS A 114 2.38 16.31 -8.26
CA LYS A 114 2.34 17.70 -7.80
C LYS A 114 0.96 18.34 -8.02
N GLU A 115 0.39 18.19 -9.21
CA GLU A 115 -0.94 18.70 -9.56
C GLU A 115 -2.04 18.04 -8.72
N ALA A 116 -1.95 16.71 -8.54
CA ALA A 116 -2.92 15.95 -7.74
C ALA A 116 -2.88 16.34 -6.26
N CYS A 117 -1.69 16.51 -5.67
CA CYS A 117 -1.54 16.95 -4.28
C CYS A 117 -2.07 18.38 -4.08
N ALA A 118 -1.83 19.27 -5.05
CA ALA A 118 -2.33 20.65 -4.97
C ALA A 118 -3.87 20.70 -5.04
N LYS A 119 -4.49 19.83 -5.85
CA LYS A 119 -5.94 19.79 -6.03
C LYS A 119 -6.66 18.98 -4.94
N TYR A 120 -6.04 17.92 -4.45
CA TYR A 120 -6.59 16.96 -3.50
C TYR A 120 -5.63 16.72 -2.32
N PRO A 121 -5.36 17.75 -1.49
CA PRO A 121 -4.41 17.64 -0.38
C PRO A 121 -4.83 16.56 0.60
N GLY A 122 -3.89 15.68 0.97
CA GLY A 122 -4.12 14.57 1.90
C GLY A 122 -4.68 13.28 1.25
N HIS A 123 -5.21 13.34 0.02
CA HIS A 123 -5.80 12.18 -0.67
C HIS A 123 -4.83 11.44 -1.60
N ILE A 124 -3.60 11.93 -1.73
CA ILE A 124 -2.59 11.32 -2.60
C ILE A 124 -1.44 10.75 -1.77
N ALA A 125 -1.17 9.48 -1.96
CA ALA A 125 0.02 8.80 -1.49
C ALA A 125 0.89 8.38 -2.67
N VAL A 126 2.18 8.14 -2.41
CA VAL A 126 3.10 7.57 -3.40
C VAL A 126 3.56 6.20 -2.93
N GLY A 127 3.47 5.20 -3.81
CA GLY A 127 4.09 3.90 -3.62
C GLY A 127 5.55 3.93 -4.11
N ILE A 128 6.47 3.62 -3.21
CA ILE A 128 7.89 3.43 -3.53
C ILE A 128 8.23 1.97 -3.29
N ASP A 129 8.25 1.22 -4.36
CA ASP A 129 8.68 -0.17 -4.37
C ASP A 129 10.17 -0.20 -4.67
N ALA A 130 10.98 -0.74 -3.77
CA ALA A 130 12.44 -0.67 -3.92
C ALA A 130 13.13 -2.00 -3.62
N LYS A 131 14.24 -2.22 -4.29
CA LYS A 131 15.17 -3.31 -4.04
C LYS A 131 16.57 -2.74 -3.82
N ASN A 132 17.15 -3.03 -2.65
CA ASN A 132 18.47 -2.51 -2.27
C ASN A 132 18.58 -0.96 -2.37
N GLY A 133 17.47 -0.26 -2.14
CA GLY A 133 17.41 1.20 -2.20
C GLY A 133 17.08 1.80 -3.57
N ASP A 134 17.10 1.02 -4.65
CA ASP A 134 16.70 1.47 -5.99
C ASP A 134 15.20 1.25 -6.22
N VAL A 135 14.53 2.27 -6.74
CA VAL A 135 13.09 2.23 -7.06
C VAL A 135 12.84 1.34 -8.27
N ALA A 136 11.91 0.40 -8.11
CA ALA A 136 11.40 -0.43 -9.19
C ALA A 136 10.10 0.16 -9.77
N ILE A 137 9.88 -0.01 -11.05
CA ILE A 137 8.70 0.43 -11.78
C ILE A 137 8.12 -0.71 -12.63
N GLU A 138 6.96 -0.50 -13.26
CA GLU A 138 6.34 -1.47 -14.18
C GLU A 138 6.08 -2.84 -13.55
N GLY A 139 5.46 -2.86 -12.35
CA GLY A 139 5.20 -4.12 -11.65
C GLY A 139 6.49 -4.86 -11.26
N TRP A 140 7.53 -4.08 -10.92
CA TRP A 140 8.88 -4.52 -10.49
C TRP A 140 9.75 -5.14 -11.59
N GLY A 141 9.32 -5.00 -12.85
CA GLY A 141 10.07 -5.54 -14.00
C GLY A 141 11.32 -4.75 -14.36
N GLU A 142 11.40 -3.48 -13.98
CA GLU A 142 12.48 -2.57 -14.33
C GLU A 142 12.96 -1.76 -13.12
N GLY A 143 14.29 -1.64 -12.97
CA GLY A 143 14.90 -0.65 -12.08
C GLY A 143 14.83 0.75 -12.71
N SER A 144 14.46 1.75 -11.94
CA SER A 144 14.37 3.13 -12.45
C SER A 144 15.71 3.86 -12.47
N GLY A 145 16.70 3.36 -11.74
CA GLY A 145 17.96 4.07 -11.47
C GLY A 145 17.81 5.27 -10.51
N VAL A 146 16.65 5.41 -9.87
CA VAL A 146 16.36 6.48 -8.92
C VAL A 146 16.42 5.91 -7.50
N ALA A 147 17.17 6.55 -6.61
CA ALA A 147 17.21 6.16 -5.21
C ALA A 147 15.88 6.46 -4.52
N ALA A 148 15.40 5.51 -3.69
CA ALA A 148 14.14 5.66 -2.96
C ALA A 148 14.11 6.92 -2.08
N THR A 149 15.25 7.29 -1.48
CA THR A 149 15.37 8.50 -0.65
C THR A 149 15.27 9.80 -1.45
N GLU A 150 15.77 9.82 -2.70
CA GLU A 150 15.66 10.97 -3.59
C GLU A 150 14.21 11.15 -4.05
N LEU A 151 13.58 10.06 -4.49
CA LEU A 151 12.17 10.10 -4.87
C LEU A 151 11.28 10.52 -3.70
N ALA A 152 11.50 9.97 -2.50
CA ALA A 152 10.72 10.32 -1.32
C ALA A 152 10.79 11.81 -0.97
N LYS A 153 11.98 12.42 -1.02
CA LYS A 153 12.17 13.85 -0.80
C LYS A 153 11.43 14.68 -1.84
N GLN A 154 11.61 14.33 -3.11
CA GLN A 154 10.91 15.01 -4.21
C GLN A 154 9.38 14.96 -4.03
N MET A 155 8.85 13.80 -3.65
CA MET A 155 7.41 13.66 -3.43
C MET A 155 6.93 14.46 -2.21
N ALA A 156 7.73 14.52 -1.14
CA ALA A 156 7.45 15.38 0.01
C ALA A 156 7.37 16.86 -0.41
N ASP A 157 8.32 17.33 -1.23
CA ASP A 157 8.33 18.72 -1.77
C ASP A 157 7.10 19.00 -2.67
N TYR A 158 6.50 17.97 -3.26
CA TYR A 158 5.28 18.09 -4.06
C TYR A 158 3.99 18.03 -3.24
N GLY A 159 4.11 17.89 -1.91
CA GLY A 159 2.96 17.89 -0.98
C GLY A 159 2.39 16.50 -0.68
N VAL A 160 3.11 15.44 -1.01
CA VAL A 160 2.73 14.08 -0.60
C VAL A 160 2.89 13.97 0.92
N ALA A 161 1.81 13.63 1.62
CA ALA A 161 1.80 13.47 3.08
C ALA A 161 2.07 12.03 3.54
N THR A 162 1.90 11.05 2.65
CA THR A 162 2.05 9.63 2.95
C THR A 162 2.78 8.90 1.83
N ILE A 163 3.79 8.12 2.19
CA ILE A 163 4.49 7.22 1.26
C ILE A 163 4.33 5.78 1.75
N ILE A 164 4.01 4.87 0.85
CA ILE A 164 4.03 3.43 1.10
C ILE A 164 5.38 2.92 0.59
N PHE A 165 6.18 2.38 1.49
CA PHE A 165 7.48 1.82 1.14
C PHE A 165 7.44 0.30 1.16
N THR A 166 7.64 -0.33 -0.01
CA THR A 166 7.69 -1.78 -0.17
C THR A 166 9.12 -2.25 -0.42
N ASP A 167 9.65 -3.09 0.46
CA ASP A 167 10.85 -3.87 0.15
C ASP A 167 10.42 -5.08 -0.71
N ILE A 168 10.62 -4.97 -2.03
CA ILE A 168 10.14 -5.97 -2.99
C ILE A 168 10.88 -7.32 -2.89
N SER A 169 12.06 -7.34 -2.29
CA SER A 169 12.77 -8.60 -2.03
C SER A 169 12.13 -9.44 -0.92
N ARG A 170 11.21 -8.85 -0.17
CA ARG A 170 10.51 -9.49 0.96
C ARG A 170 9.03 -9.69 0.70
N ASP A 171 8.45 -8.98 -0.28
CA ASP A 171 6.99 -9.02 -0.48
C ASP A 171 6.51 -10.41 -0.90
N GLY A 172 5.46 -10.88 -0.23
CA GLY A 172 4.88 -12.21 -0.42
C GLY A 172 5.74 -13.38 0.09
N THR A 173 6.94 -13.14 0.66
CA THR A 173 7.88 -14.18 1.08
C THR A 173 7.73 -14.63 2.54
N LEU A 174 7.06 -13.84 3.40
CA LEU A 174 7.00 -14.04 4.85
C LEU A 174 8.39 -14.07 5.53
N MET A 175 9.34 -13.28 5.05
CA MET A 175 10.70 -13.19 5.59
C MET A 175 10.88 -12.09 6.65
N GLY A 176 9.81 -11.43 7.03
CA GLY A 176 9.82 -10.28 7.94
C GLY A 176 9.91 -8.94 7.21
N VAL A 177 9.29 -7.90 7.80
CA VAL A 177 9.28 -6.54 7.27
C VAL A 177 10.61 -5.83 7.50
N ASN A 178 11.02 -4.97 6.56
CA ASN A 178 12.26 -4.18 6.69
C ASN A 178 12.01 -2.87 7.47
N ALA A 179 11.76 -2.97 8.77
CA ALA A 179 11.47 -1.82 9.62
C ALA A 179 12.63 -0.79 9.64
N ALA A 180 13.89 -1.26 9.60
CA ALA A 180 15.05 -0.39 9.61
C ALA A 180 15.16 0.48 8.35
N ALA A 181 14.97 -0.10 7.15
CA ALA A 181 14.97 0.64 5.90
C ALA A 181 13.78 1.61 5.83
N THR A 182 12.60 1.18 6.30
CA THR A 182 11.40 2.03 6.39
C THR A 182 11.63 3.24 7.28
N ALA A 183 12.20 3.05 8.47
CA ALA A 183 12.55 4.14 9.39
C ALA A 183 13.62 5.09 8.81
N ALA A 184 14.62 4.55 8.12
CA ALA A 184 15.63 5.36 7.45
C ALA A 184 15.02 6.25 6.37
N LEU A 185 14.08 5.72 5.57
CA LEU A 185 13.36 6.49 4.58
C LEU A 185 12.50 7.59 5.24
N ALA A 186 11.76 7.27 6.29
CA ALA A 186 10.93 8.21 7.03
C ALA A 186 11.74 9.41 7.54
N ARG A 187 12.88 9.15 8.19
CA ARG A 187 13.79 10.20 8.67
C ARG A 187 14.37 11.05 7.53
N SER A 188 14.53 10.47 6.32
CA SER A 188 15.15 11.19 5.20
C SER A 188 14.23 12.21 4.52
N CYS A 189 12.91 11.98 4.54
CA CYS A 189 11.93 12.81 3.82
C CYS A 189 10.95 13.56 4.73
N GLY A 190 10.82 13.16 6.00
CA GLY A 190 9.98 13.86 6.99
C GLY A 190 8.47 13.72 6.78
N VAL A 191 8.01 12.78 5.92
CA VAL A 191 6.59 12.48 5.73
C VAL A 191 6.25 11.12 6.33
N SER A 192 4.97 10.86 6.55
CA SER A 192 4.49 9.59 7.10
C SER A 192 4.80 8.43 6.15
N ILE A 193 5.45 7.38 6.66
CA ILE A 193 5.75 6.18 5.89
C ILE A 193 4.91 5.00 6.39
N ILE A 194 4.33 4.25 5.46
CA ILE A 194 3.66 2.97 5.70
C ILE A 194 4.60 1.87 5.24
N ALA A 195 4.97 0.96 6.16
CA ALA A 195 5.80 -0.20 5.85
C ALA A 195 5.01 -1.23 5.05
N SER A 196 5.60 -1.79 4.00
CA SER A 196 5.00 -2.83 3.17
C SER A 196 6.02 -3.91 2.80
N GLY A 197 5.51 -5.12 2.58
CA GLY A 197 6.30 -6.27 2.15
C GLY A 197 6.90 -7.10 3.30
N GLY A 198 6.66 -8.41 3.26
CA GLY A 198 7.36 -9.39 4.08
C GLY A 198 6.80 -9.70 5.46
N VAL A 199 5.80 -8.99 5.98
CA VAL A 199 5.24 -9.28 7.31
C VAL A 199 4.91 -10.77 7.44
N ALA A 200 5.44 -11.42 8.47
CA ALA A 200 5.34 -12.85 8.70
C ALA A 200 4.75 -13.20 10.08
N SER A 201 4.87 -12.32 11.06
CA SER A 201 4.54 -12.60 12.44
C SER A 201 4.14 -11.34 13.22
N LEU A 202 3.57 -11.53 14.43
CA LEU A 202 3.32 -10.43 15.35
C LEU A 202 4.61 -9.74 15.85
N ALA A 203 5.77 -10.43 15.78
CA ALA A 203 7.05 -9.82 16.10
C ALA A 203 7.41 -8.72 15.07
N ASP A 204 7.08 -8.92 13.79
CA ASP A 204 7.28 -7.89 12.76
C ASP A 204 6.44 -6.64 13.04
N ILE A 205 5.20 -6.81 13.51
CA ILE A 205 4.34 -5.68 13.89
C ILE A 205 4.96 -4.90 15.06
N ARG A 206 5.55 -5.60 16.06
CA ARG A 206 6.28 -4.93 17.16
C ARG A 206 7.52 -4.19 16.65
N ASN A 207 8.25 -4.78 15.68
CA ASN A 207 9.43 -4.15 15.09
C ASN A 207 9.06 -2.86 14.33
N VAL A 208 7.94 -2.86 13.59
CA VAL A 208 7.43 -1.64 12.94
C VAL A 208 6.94 -0.62 13.98
N LYS A 209 6.24 -1.09 15.02
CA LYS A 209 5.78 -0.22 16.12
C LYS A 209 6.93 0.49 16.82
N ALA A 210 8.05 -0.19 17.06
CA ALA A 210 9.23 0.38 17.71
C ALA A 210 9.88 1.54 16.95
N VAL A 211 9.59 1.67 15.63
CA VAL A 211 10.08 2.77 14.78
C VAL A 211 9.00 3.80 14.44
N GLU A 212 7.84 3.75 15.11
CA GLU A 212 6.76 4.74 14.91
C GLU A 212 7.23 6.18 15.16
N LYS A 213 8.06 6.39 16.16
CA LYS A 213 8.69 7.67 16.49
C LYS A 213 9.60 8.23 15.39
N ASP A 214 10.06 7.39 14.47
CA ASP A 214 10.88 7.77 13.34
C ASP A 214 10.04 8.24 12.13
N GLY A 215 8.69 8.25 12.25
CA GLY A 215 7.76 8.66 11.20
C GLY A 215 7.09 7.49 10.46
N VAL A 216 7.22 6.25 10.98
CA VAL A 216 6.53 5.08 10.41
C VAL A 216 5.11 5.00 10.97
N ALA A 217 4.14 5.45 10.19
CA ALA A 217 2.75 5.63 10.63
C ALA A 217 1.88 4.37 10.54
N GLY A 218 2.33 3.34 9.84
CA GLY A 218 1.54 2.15 9.64
C GLY A 218 2.26 0.98 9.00
N CYS A 219 1.53 -0.12 8.85
CA CYS A 219 2.04 -1.34 8.26
C CYS A 219 0.95 -2.03 7.42
N ILE A 220 1.26 -2.36 6.17
CA ILE A 220 0.41 -3.17 5.30
C ILE A 220 0.67 -4.65 5.58
N ILE A 221 -0.41 -5.41 5.77
CA ILE A 221 -0.35 -6.86 5.97
C ILE A 221 -1.16 -7.54 4.86
N GLY A 222 -0.46 -8.30 4.03
CA GLY A 222 -1.08 -9.11 2.98
C GLY A 222 -1.13 -10.59 3.37
N LYS A 223 -0.29 -11.41 2.74
CA LYS A 223 -0.28 -12.88 2.82
C LYS A 223 -0.42 -13.44 4.24
N ALA A 224 0.21 -12.82 5.23
CA ALA A 224 0.25 -13.32 6.62
C ALA A 224 -1.13 -13.42 7.28
N ILE A 225 -2.06 -12.50 6.99
CA ILE A 225 -3.44 -12.58 7.54
C ILE A 225 -4.31 -13.58 6.78
N TYR A 226 -4.05 -13.82 5.51
CA TYR A 226 -4.78 -14.85 4.73
C TYR A 226 -4.38 -16.25 5.14
N THR A 227 -3.11 -16.48 5.41
CA THR A 227 -2.58 -17.80 5.84
C THR A 227 -2.77 -18.07 7.33
N GLY A 228 -3.21 -17.07 8.12
CA GLY A 228 -3.32 -17.19 9.58
C GLY A 228 -1.99 -17.10 10.33
N ALA A 229 -0.88 -16.78 9.64
CA ALA A 229 0.42 -16.54 10.28
C ALA A 229 0.39 -15.31 11.21
N VAL A 230 -0.46 -14.34 10.90
CA VAL A 230 -0.75 -13.17 11.74
C VAL A 230 -2.26 -13.13 12.00
N ASP A 231 -2.63 -13.15 13.28
CA ASP A 231 -4.00 -12.86 13.73
C ASP A 231 -4.23 -11.34 13.67
N LEU A 232 -5.20 -10.89 12.84
CA LEU A 232 -5.43 -9.47 12.62
C LEU A 232 -5.84 -8.72 13.91
N PRO A 233 -6.77 -9.21 14.74
CA PRO A 233 -7.10 -8.58 16.01
C PRO A 233 -5.88 -8.41 16.94
N ALA A 234 -4.98 -9.40 17.01
CA ALA A 234 -3.76 -9.29 17.80
C ALA A 234 -2.79 -8.25 17.23
N ALA A 235 -2.66 -8.16 15.89
CA ALA A 235 -1.85 -7.13 15.24
C ALA A 235 -2.38 -5.72 15.52
N LEU A 236 -3.70 -5.52 15.41
CA LEU A 236 -4.37 -4.25 15.73
C LEU A 236 -4.13 -3.82 17.17
N LYS A 237 -4.22 -4.77 18.11
CA LYS A 237 -3.93 -4.51 19.54
C LYS A 237 -2.48 -4.04 19.78
N ILE A 238 -1.51 -4.65 19.10
CA ILE A 238 -0.10 -4.21 19.18
C ILE A 238 0.06 -2.82 18.58
N ALA A 239 -0.56 -2.56 17.43
CA ALA A 239 -0.47 -1.28 16.75
C ALA A 239 -1.06 -0.11 17.55
N ALA A 240 -2.17 -0.37 18.30
CA ALA A 240 -2.84 0.60 19.15
C ALA A 240 -2.15 0.84 20.50
N ALA A 241 -1.22 -0.03 20.94
CA ALA A 241 -0.53 0.12 22.22
C ALA A 241 0.22 1.45 22.27
N LYS A 242 0.06 2.19 23.38
CA LYS A 242 0.86 3.39 23.66
C LYS A 242 2.25 2.93 24.11
N GLU A 243 3.29 3.65 23.68
CA GLU A 243 4.61 3.49 24.28
C GLU A 243 4.53 4.02 25.72
N GLU A 244 4.98 3.21 26.69
CA GLU A 244 5.14 3.62 28.11
C GLU A 244 6.38 4.49 28.29
#